data_a2ec541668f94e108e51abb2205a978b
#
_entry.id   a2ec541668f94e108e51abb2205a978b
#
_cell.length_a   1.000
_cell.length_b   1.000
_cell.length_c   1.000
_cell.angle_alpha   90.00
_cell.angle_beta   90.00
_cell.angle_gamma   90.00
#
_symmetry.space_group_name_H-M   'P 1'
#
loop_
_entity.id
_entity.type
_entity.pdbx_description
1 polymer ?
#
loop_
_entity_poly.entity_id
_entity_poly.type
_entity_poly.pdbx_seq_one_letter_code
_entity_poly.pdbx_strand_id
1 'polypeptide(L)'
;MAKFKAELPNDLIKQLGRLEKDTEKMLAEMTEAGAEVVLGNIKANVPSSWHSSNIMKCLKVTKSYKTPSDDGINTKVAFYGYFVNKNGERVPAPLVANVTEYGRRNGKYQKRPFLRKSFKKAQIVKAMEKVQSKYIEE
;
A
#
# COMPACT_ATOMS: atom_id res chain seq x y z
N MET A 1 35.39 13.66 -23.49
CA MET A 1 34.84 12.87 -22.40
C MET A 1 35.34 11.44 -22.52
N ALA A 2 36.14 11.05 -21.57
CA ALA A 2 36.71 9.70 -21.55
C ALA A 2 35.58 8.71 -21.30
N LYS A 3 35.24 7.97 -22.35
CA LYS A 3 34.33 6.84 -22.17
C LYS A 3 35.09 5.73 -21.47
N PHE A 4 34.78 5.53 -20.21
CA PHE A 4 35.18 4.32 -19.51
C PHE A 4 34.44 3.14 -20.13
N LYS A 5 35.10 2.43 -21.03
CA LYS A 5 34.72 1.08 -21.37
C LYS A 5 35.51 0.15 -20.46
N ALA A 6 35.13 0.06 -19.20
CA ALA A 6 35.60 -1.01 -18.39
C ALA A 6 34.73 -2.23 -18.69
N GLU A 7 35.28 -3.23 -19.32
CA GLU A 7 34.64 -4.53 -19.42
C GLU A 7 34.62 -5.13 -18.03
N LEU A 8 33.44 -5.14 -17.42
CA LEU A 8 33.25 -5.79 -16.13
C LEU A 8 33.32 -7.31 -16.32
N PRO A 9 34.03 -8.01 -15.42
CA PRO A 9 34.05 -9.47 -15.44
C PRO A 9 32.61 -10.02 -15.38
N ASN A 10 32.33 -11.09 -16.09
CA ASN A 10 31.00 -11.71 -16.12
C ASN A 10 30.50 -12.05 -14.71
N ASP A 11 31.38 -12.46 -13.81
CA ASP A 11 31.02 -12.78 -12.43
C ASP A 11 30.53 -11.55 -11.69
N LEU A 12 31.15 -10.37 -11.92
CA LEU A 12 30.72 -9.13 -11.30
C LEU A 12 29.35 -8.69 -11.85
N ILE A 13 29.12 -8.86 -13.14
CA ILE A 13 27.82 -8.57 -13.77
C ILE A 13 26.74 -9.45 -13.15
N LYS A 14 26.99 -10.73 -12.94
CA LYS A 14 26.05 -11.64 -12.28
C LYS A 14 25.79 -11.24 -10.85
N GLN A 15 26.81 -10.83 -10.10
CA GLN A 15 26.66 -10.36 -8.72
C GLN A 15 25.82 -9.08 -8.65
N LEU A 16 26.07 -8.14 -9.56
CA LEU A 16 25.27 -6.91 -9.64
C LEU A 16 23.83 -7.20 -9.99
N GLY A 17 23.59 -8.14 -10.91
CA GLY A 17 22.24 -8.58 -11.26
C GLY A 17 21.51 -9.20 -10.08
N ARG A 18 22.19 -9.99 -9.26
CA ARG A 18 21.62 -10.58 -8.04
C ARG A 18 21.29 -9.50 -7.01
N LEU A 19 22.20 -8.54 -6.80
CA LEU A 19 21.97 -7.42 -5.90
C LEU A 19 20.75 -6.61 -6.33
N GLU A 20 20.58 -6.36 -7.62
CA GLU A 20 19.43 -5.65 -8.15
C GLU A 20 18.13 -6.42 -7.86
N LYS A 21 18.11 -7.72 -8.13
CA LYS A 21 16.94 -8.56 -7.85
C LYS A 21 16.62 -8.63 -6.37
N ASP A 22 17.63 -8.77 -5.53
CA ASP A 22 17.46 -8.83 -4.08
C ASP A 22 16.97 -7.49 -3.54
N THR A 23 17.46 -6.37 -4.08
CA THR A 23 16.99 -5.04 -3.72
C THR A 23 15.53 -4.85 -4.09
N GLU A 24 15.12 -5.24 -5.29
CA GLU A 24 13.72 -5.16 -5.72
C GLU A 24 12.82 -6.01 -4.83
N LYS A 25 13.25 -7.22 -4.51
CA LYS A 25 12.51 -8.11 -3.62
C LYS A 25 12.38 -7.51 -2.22
N MET A 26 13.47 -6.95 -1.69
CA MET A 26 13.45 -6.28 -0.40
C MET A 26 12.47 -5.11 -0.38
N LEU A 27 12.53 -4.25 -1.41
CA LEU A 27 11.63 -3.10 -1.52
C LEU A 27 10.17 -3.53 -1.64
N ALA A 28 9.91 -4.59 -2.39
CA ALA A 28 8.56 -5.15 -2.51
C ALA A 28 8.04 -5.63 -1.14
N GLU A 29 8.84 -6.37 -0.39
CA GLU A 29 8.46 -6.83 0.94
C GLU A 29 8.30 -5.69 1.93
N MET A 30 9.15 -4.66 1.83
CA MET A 30 9.05 -3.47 2.68
C MET A 30 7.73 -2.72 2.44
N THR A 31 7.37 -2.50 1.17
CA THR A 31 6.12 -1.82 0.85
C THR A 31 4.90 -2.65 1.25
N GLU A 32 4.96 -3.95 1.10
CA GLU A 32 3.89 -4.85 1.54
C GLU A 32 3.73 -4.83 3.06
N ALA A 33 4.84 -4.82 3.81
CA ALA A 33 4.80 -4.71 5.27
C ALA A 33 4.18 -3.39 5.73
N GLY A 34 4.57 -2.29 5.09
CA GLY A 34 3.97 -0.98 5.35
C GLY A 34 2.47 -0.95 5.04
N ALA A 35 2.07 -1.57 3.93
CA ALA A 35 0.68 -1.66 3.53
C ALA A 35 -0.16 -2.48 4.54
N GLU A 36 0.40 -3.54 5.10
CA GLU A 36 -0.28 -4.33 6.13
C GLU A 36 -0.54 -3.52 7.40
N VAL A 37 0.39 -2.65 7.80
CA VAL A 37 0.19 -1.74 8.93
C VAL A 37 -0.97 -0.79 8.64
N VAL A 38 -1.00 -0.19 7.45
CA VAL A 38 -2.08 0.70 7.02
C VAL A 38 -3.41 -0.04 6.99
N LEU A 39 -3.43 -1.25 6.45
CA LEU A 39 -4.63 -2.09 6.40
C LEU A 39 -5.20 -2.34 7.80
N GLY A 40 -4.35 -2.72 8.75
CA GLY A 40 -4.75 -2.94 10.14
C GLY A 40 -5.32 -1.68 10.78
N ASN A 41 -4.69 -0.54 10.53
CA ASN A 41 -5.16 0.76 11.05
C ASN A 41 -6.49 1.17 10.41
N ILE A 42 -6.68 0.94 9.11
CA ILE A 42 -7.96 1.21 8.44
C ILE A 42 -9.08 0.38 9.07
N LYS A 43 -8.84 -0.91 9.27
CA LYS A 43 -9.83 -1.80 9.91
C LYS A 43 -10.20 -1.34 11.32
N ALA A 44 -9.24 -0.76 12.05
CA ALA A 44 -9.48 -0.25 13.40
C ALA A 44 -10.20 1.10 13.40
N ASN A 45 -9.94 1.95 12.40
CA ASN A 45 -10.41 3.33 12.37
C ASN A 45 -11.72 3.55 11.60
N VAL A 46 -12.18 2.56 10.83
CA VAL A 46 -13.46 2.69 10.10
C VAL A 46 -14.62 2.83 11.08
N PRO A 47 -15.74 3.45 10.65
CA PRO A 47 -16.95 3.51 11.50
C PRO A 47 -17.35 2.12 11.98
N SER A 48 -17.79 2.02 13.22
CA SER A 48 -18.13 0.74 13.84
C SER A 48 -19.17 -0.07 13.08
N SER A 49 -20.10 0.61 12.40
CA SER A 49 -21.12 -0.02 11.56
C SER A 49 -20.53 -0.78 10.37
N TRP A 50 -19.31 -0.42 9.93
CA TRP A 50 -18.67 -1.07 8.79
C TRP A 50 -18.14 -2.46 9.11
N HIS A 51 -17.85 -2.76 10.37
CA HIS A 51 -17.30 -4.06 10.76
C HIS A 51 -18.23 -5.23 10.41
N SER A 52 -19.54 -5.00 10.44
CA SER A 52 -20.54 -5.98 10.04
C SER A 52 -21.06 -5.75 8.63
N SER A 53 -20.52 -4.79 7.90
CA SER A 53 -20.98 -4.40 6.56
C SER A 53 -20.17 -5.11 5.48
N ASN A 54 -20.82 -5.32 4.34
CA ASN A 54 -20.18 -5.91 3.17
C ASN A 54 -19.06 -5.01 2.57
N ILE A 55 -19.03 -3.72 2.92
CA ILE A 55 -18.00 -2.81 2.42
C ILE A 55 -16.60 -3.26 2.80
N MET A 56 -16.44 -3.89 3.96
CA MET A 56 -15.13 -4.38 4.41
C MET A 56 -14.55 -5.47 3.49
N LYS A 57 -15.40 -6.18 2.76
CA LYS A 57 -14.97 -7.17 1.77
C LYS A 57 -14.31 -6.54 0.55
N CYS A 58 -14.54 -5.24 0.34
CA CYS A 58 -13.96 -4.48 -0.77
C CYS A 58 -12.59 -3.89 -0.43
N LEU A 59 -12.18 -3.89 0.83
CA LEU A 59 -10.89 -3.41 1.27
C LEU A 59 -9.81 -4.44 0.93
N LYS A 60 -8.88 -4.05 0.07
CA LYS A 60 -7.84 -4.95 -0.44
C LYS A 60 -6.49 -4.28 -0.48
N VAL A 61 -5.46 -5.10 -0.33
CA VAL A 61 -4.06 -4.72 -0.55
C VAL A 61 -3.62 -5.36 -1.85
N THR A 62 -3.05 -4.57 -2.75
CA THR A 62 -2.47 -5.10 -3.99
C THR A 62 -1.13 -5.76 -3.71
N LYS A 63 -0.70 -6.64 -4.61
CA LYS A 63 0.70 -7.08 -4.63
C LYS A 63 1.58 -5.88 -5.00
N SER A 64 2.84 -5.89 -4.59
CA SER A 64 3.78 -4.87 -5.02
C SER A 64 3.90 -4.84 -6.55
N TYR A 65 4.01 -3.64 -7.09
CA TYR A 65 4.14 -3.43 -8.54
C TYR A 65 5.10 -2.29 -8.82
N LYS A 66 5.69 -2.32 -10.01
CA LYS A 66 6.53 -1.22 -10.49
C LYS A 66 5.71 -0.16 -11.17
N THR A 67 6.00 1.10 -10.85
CA THR A 67 5.40 2.24 -11.56
C THR A 67 6.27 2.56 -12.77
N PRO A 68 5.72 2.49 -14.02
CA PRO A 68 6.53 2.71 -15.22
C PRO A 68 7.18 4.09 -15.32
N SER A 69 6.61 5.09 -14.65
CA SER A 69 7.07 6.47 -14.75
C SER A 69 8.36 6.75 -13.98
N ASP A 70 8.62 6.02 -12.88
CA ASP A 70 9.74 6.32 -11.98
C ASP A 70 10.48 5.08 -11.50
N ASP A 71 10.18 3.91 -12.04
CA ASP A 71 10.69 2.59 -11.58
C ASP A 71 10.49 2.34 -10.08
N GLY A 72 9.60 3.10 -9.46
CA GLY A 72 9.26 2.93 -8.05
C GLY A 72 8.50 1.63 -7.80
N ILE A 73 8.71 1.04 -6.63
CA ILE A 73 7.96 -0.13 -6.20
C ILE A 73 6.87 0.33 -5.23
N ASN A 74 5.63 -0.01 -5.54
CA ASN A 74 4.46 0.45 -4.80
C ASN A 74 3.57 -0.71 -4.39
N THR A 75 2.87 -0.51 -3.27
CA THR A 75 1.79 -1.38 -2.83
C THR A 75 0.61 -0.47 -2.46
N LYS A 76 -0.57 -0.84 -2.91
CA LYS A 76 -1.76 0.00 -2.74
C LYS A 76 -2.75 -0.67 -1.79
N VAL A 77 -3.30 0.12 -0.86
CA VAL A 77 -4.41 -0.28 0.00
C VAL A 77 -5.60 0.57 -0.37
N ALA A 78 -6.69 -0.06 -0.79
CA ALA A 78 -7.87 0.69 -1.23
C ALA A 78 -9.14 -0.16 -1.16
N PHE A 79 -10.27 0.52 -1.28
CA PHE A 79 -11.57 -0.12 -1.49
C PHE A 79 -11.79 -0.28 -2.99
N TYR A 80 -12.20 -1.46 -3.41
CA TYR A 80 -12.42 -1.79 -4.82
C TYR A 80 -13.81 -2.37 -5.03
N GLY A 81 -14.39 -2.03 -6.18
CA GLY A 81 -15.62 -2.64 -6.66
C GLY A 81 -16.87 -2.17 -5.95
N TYR A 82 -17.85 -3.03 -5.91
CA TYR A 82 -19.18 -2.74 -5.40
C TYR A 82 -19.54 -3.68 -4.26
N PHE A 83 -20.38 -3.20 -3.37
CA PHE A 83 -20.95 -4.03 -2.33
C PHE A 83 -22.46 -3.82 -2.27
N VAL A 84 -23.17 -4.77 -1.68
CA VAL A 84 -24.62 -4.68 -1.48
C VAL A 84 -24.87 -4.15 -0.08
N ASN A 85 -25.60 -3.02 0.02
CA ASN A 85 -25.93 -2.42 1.30
C ASN A 85 -27.11 -3.16 1.97
N LYS A 86 -27.52 -2.68 3.15
CA LYS A 86 -28.62 -3.29 3.91
C LYS A 86 -29.97 -3.28 3.17
N ASN A 87 -30.12 -2.32 2.24
CA ASN A 87 -31.33 -2.17 1.45
C ASN A 87 -31.33 -3.02 0.17
N GLY A 88 -30.27 -3.81 -0.05
CA GLY A 88 -30.13 -4.62 -1.23
C GLY A 88 -29.61 -3.89 -2.46
N GLU A 89 -29.18 -2.64 -2.30
CA GLU A 89 -28.66 -1.81 -3.39
C GLU A 89 -27.18 -2.07 -3.60
N ARG A 90 -26.76 -2.09 -4.87
CA ARG A 90 -25.36 -2.20 -5.26
C ARG A 90 -24.72 -0.82 -5.24
N VAL A 91 -23.72 -0.63 -4.38
CA VAL A 91 -23.06 0.68 -4.16
C VAL A 91 -21.56 0.56 -4.39
N PRO A 92 -20.93 1.54 -5.10
CA PRO A 92 -19.48 1.56 -5.25
C PRO A 92 -18.79 1.79 -3.90
N ALA A 93 -17.92 0.87 -3.50
CA ALA A 93 -17.18 1.00 -2.25
C ALA A 93 -16.25 2.23 -2.21
N PRO A 94 -15.52 2.56 -3.30
CA PRO A 94 -14.66 3.76 -3.31
C PRO A 94 -15.45 5.06 -3.07
N LEU A 95 -16.65 5.15 -3.59
CA LEU A 95 -17.49 6.34 -3.39
C LEU A 95 -17.85 6.53 -1.92
N VAL A 96 -18.27 5.46 -1.26
CA VAL A 96 -18.62 5.50 0.17
C VAL A 96 -17.41 5.84 1.01
N ALA A 97 -16.25 5.25 0.69
CA ALA A 97 -14.99 5.55 1.39
C ALA A 97 -14.62 7.04 1.26
N ASN A 98 -14.74 7.60 0.06
CA ASN A 98 -14.44 9.01 -0.17
C ASN A 98 -15.41 9.95 0.56
N VAL A 99 -16.69 9.65 0.53
CA VAL A 99 -17.70 10.46 1.23
C VAL A 99 -17.46 10.40 2.74
N THR A 100 -17.09 9.26 3.27
CA THR A 100 -16.81 9.11 4.70
C THR A 100 -15.53 9.88 5.08
N GLU A 101 -14.49 9.80 4.28
CA GLU A 101 -13.21 10.46 4.54
C GLU A 101 -13.32 11.99 4.47
N TYR A 102 -13.99 12.52 3.44
CA TYR A 102 -14.00 13.94 3.13
C TYR A 102 -15.34 14.64 3.39
N GLY A 103 -16.41 13.89 3.61
CA GLY A 103 -17.75 14.42 3.75
C GLY A 103 -18.36 14.80 2.40
N ARG A 104 -19.58 15.32 2.43
CA ARG A 104 -20.26 15.86 1.25
C ARG A 104 -20.32 17.39 1.28
N ARG A 105 -20.28 17.97 0.09
CA ARG A 105 -20.26 19.42 -0.14
C ARG A 105 -21.47 20.14 0.45
N ASN A 106 -22.62 19.47 0.56
CA ASN A 106 -23.85 20.04 1.10
C ASN A 106 -23.97 19.94 2.63
N GLY A 107 -22.92 19.49 3.33
CA GLY A 107 -22.92 19.33 4.77
C GLY A 107 -23.83 18.22 5.31
N LYS A 108 -24.49 17.47 4.44
CA LYS A 108 -25.42 16.41 4.82
C LYS A 108 -24.70 15.20 5.46
N TYR A 109 -23.44 15.01 5.12
CA TYR A 109 -22.60 13.97 5.71
C TYR A 109 -21.35 14.59 6.28
N GLN A 110 -21.17 14.47 7.58
CA GLN A 110 -19.97 14.94 8.24
C GLN A 110 -18.79 14.05 7.87
N LYS A 111 -17.63 14.67 7.66
CA LYS A 111 -16.41 13.91 7.41
C LYS A 111 -16.01 13.12 8.64
N ARG A 112 -15.64 11.86 8.42
CA ARG A 112 -15.05 10.98 9.44
C ARG A 112 -13.76 10.43 8.87
N PRO A 113 -12.65 11.17 8.95
CA PRO A 113 -11.40 10.75 8.34
C PRO A 113 -10.85 9.50 9.02
N PHE A 114 -10.78 8.41 8.28
CA PHE A 114 -10.21 7.15 8.76
C PHE A 114 -8.99 6.75 7.95
N LEU A 115 -8.91 7.13 6.67
CA LEU A 115 -7.76 6.83 5.82
C LEU A 115 -6.54 7.63 6.26
N ARG A 116 -6.69 8.94 6.45
CA ARG A 116 -5.59 9.81 6.91
C ARG A 116 -5.09 9.39 8.29
N LYS A 117 -6.00 9.05 9.19
CA LYS A 117 -5.66 8.59 10.54
C LYS A 117 -4.96 7.24 10.54
N SER A 118 -5.18 6.44 9.51
CA SER A 118 -4.58 5.10 9.39
C SER A 118 -3.17 5.13 8.85
N PHE A 119 -2.77 6.22 8.19
CA PHE A 119 -1.44 6.38 7.63
C PHE A 119 -0.50 6.97 8.68
N LYS A 120 -0.01 6.11 9.58
CA LYS A 120 0.91 6.52 10.64
C LYS A 120 2.35 6.24 10.20
N LYS A 121 3.03 7.26 9.74
CA LYS A 121 4.36 7.19 9.16
C LYS A 121 5.36 6.43 10.05
N ALA A 122 5.37 6.71 11.35
CA ALA A 122 6.30 6.06 12.27
C ALA A 122 6.11 4.54 12.34
N GLN A 123 4.86 4.09 12.35
CA GLN A 123 4.54 2.66 12.37
C GLN A 123 4.91 1.98 11.05
N ILE A 124 4.65 2.66 9.94
CA ILE A 124 4.97 2.16 8.59
C ILE A 124 6.47 2.01 8.44
N VAL A 125 7.24 3.04 8.79
CA VAL A 125 8.70 3.05 8.71
C VAL A 125 9.28 1.94 9.58
N LYS A 126 8.77 1.75 10.80
CA LYS A 126 9.22 0.69 11.70
C LYS A 126 9.01 -0.70 11.11
N ALA A 127 7.84 -0.94 10.50
CA ALA A 127 7.56 -2.22 9.83
C ALA A 127 8.51 -2.44 8.64
N MET A 128 8.76 -1.40 7.86
CA MET A 128 9.67 -1.46 6.72
C MET A 128 11.12 -1.71 7.15
N GLU A 129 11.58 -1.05 8.20
CA GLU A 129 12.92 -1.25 8.76
C GLU A 129 13.11 -2.68 9.28
N LYS A 130 12.08 -3.26 9.85
CA LYS A 130 12.12 -4.65 10.31
C LYS A 130 12.35 -5.63 9.17
N VAL A 131 11.72 -5.39 8.03
CA VAL A 131 11.95 -6.19 6.82
C VAL A 131 13.37 -5.95 6.28
N GLN A 132 13.79 -4.68 6.20
CA GLN A 132 15.11 -4.30 5.74
C GLN A 132 16.22 -4.99 6.54
N SER A 133 16.06 -5.06 7.85
CA SER A 133 17.01 -5.73 8.75
C SER A 133 17.26 -7.18 8.38
N LYS A 134 16.24 -7.90 7.92
CA LYS A 134 16.36 -9.29 7.51
C LYS A 134 17.28 -9.47 6.29
N TYR A 135 17.38 -8.47 5.43
CA TYR A 135 18.22 -8.51 4.23
C TYR A 135 19.64 -8.01 4.46
N ILE A 136 19.84 -7.19 5.48
CA ILE A 136 21.14 -6.55 5.76
C ILE A 136 21.95 -7.33 6.79
N GLU A 137 21.30 -8.01 7.73
CA GLU A 137 21.95 -8.81 8.77
C GLU A 137 22.32 -10.21 8.30
N GLU A 138 23.15 -10.31 7.30
CA GLU A 138 23.78 -11.59 7.01
C GLU A 138 25.19 -11.62 7.55
#